data_bdfd296f8c89835c1e7a96622dc70798
#
_entry.id   bdfd296f8c89835c1e7a96622dc70798
#
_cell.length_a   1.000
_cell.length_b   1.000
_cell.length_c   1.000
_cell.angle_alpha   90.00
_cell.angle_beta   90.00
_cell.angle_gamma   90.00
#
_symmetry.space_group_name_H-M   'P 1'
#
loop_
_entity.id
_entity.type
_entity.pdbx_description
1 polymer ?
#
loop_
_entity_poly.entity_id
_entity_poly.type
_entity_poly.pdbx_seq_one_letter_code
_entity_poly.pdbx_strand_id
1 'polypeptide(L)' 'MEPVSSTELNERLAYSVDEAAAITGLSRDLLYDQMRVGKLAYLKVGRRRIITRQHLEAFLTRTT' A
#
# COMPACT_ATOMS: atom_id res chain seq x y z
N MET A 1 -0.92 25.24 -8.07
CA MET A 1 -0.86 23.89 -7.48
C MET A 1 0.15 23.05 -8.22
N GLU A 2 0.98 22.38 -7.52
CA GLU A 2 2.04 21.60 -8.14
C GLU A 2 1.52 20.24 -8.61
N PRO A 3 2.04 19.74 -9.72
CA PRO A 3 1.66 18.43 -10.18
C PRO A 3 2.18 17.34 -9.24
N VAL A 4 1.46 16.24 -9.20
CA VAL A 4 1.89 15.10 -8.41
C VAL A 4 3.10 14.47 -9.09
N SER A 5 4.18 14.31 -8.34
CA SER A 5 5.40 13.72 -8.84
C SER A 5 5.56 12.30 -8.27
N SER A 6 6.52 11.55 -8.81
CA SER A 6 6.82 10.22 -8.29
C SER A 6 7.24 10.30 -6.82
N THR A 7 7.99 11.34 -6.45
CA THR A 7 8.41 11.54 -5.08
C THR A 7 7.20 11.75 -4.18
N GLU A 8 6.25 12.57 -4.65
CA GLU A 8 5.03 12.81 -3.88
C GLU A 8 4.24 11.53 -3.67
N LEU A 9 4.13 10.71 -4.71
CA LEU A 9 3.42 9.45 -4.61
C LEU A 9 4.08 8.55 -3.56
N ASN A 10 5.39 8.48 -3.54
CA ASN A 10 6.12 7.64 -2.60
C ASN A 10 6.04 8.16 -1.17
N GLU A 11 5.75 9.43 -1.00
CA GLU A 11 5.67 10.05 0.32
C GLU A 11 4.24 10.20 0.83
N ARG A 12 3.26 9.72 0.10
CA ARG A 12 1.87 9.84 0.53
C ARG A 12 1.65 9.04 1.81
N LEU A 13 0.65 9.49 2.57
CA LEU A 13 0.28 8.80 3.80
C LEU A 13 -0.51 7.52 3.54
N ALA A 14 -1.18 7.45 2.41
CA ALA A 14 -2.03 6.31 2.11
C ALA A 14 -2.03 6.03 0.62
N TYR A 15 -2.23 4.76 0.28
CA TYR A 15 -2.19 4.27 -1.09
C TYR A 15 -3.38 3.34 -1.33
N SER A 16 -3.84 3.32 -2.58
CA SER A 16 -4.74 2.24 -3.00
C SER A 16 -3.91 0.97 -3.18
N VAL A 17 -4.61 -0.17 -3.35
CA VAL A 17 -3.89 -1.42 -3.59
C VAL A 17 -3.09 -1.34 -4.89
N ASP A 18 -3.67 -0.72 -5.92
CA ASP A 18 -2.96 -0.55 -7.20
C ASP A 18 -1.69 0.28 -7.04
N GLU A 19 -1.79 1.36 -6.29
CA GLU A 19 -0.64 2.22 -6.05
C GLU A 19 0.43 1.49 -5.24
N ALA A 20 0.01 0.75 -4.23
CA ALA A 20 0.94 -0.01 -3.41
C ALA A 20 1.67 -1.06 -4.26
N ALA A 21 0.94 -1.73 -5.15
CA ALA A 21 1.56 -2.69 -6.05
C ALA A 21 2.61 -2.01 -6.94
N ALA A 22 2.29 -0.84 -7.45
CA ALA A 22 3.20 -0.12 -8.33
C ALA A 22 4.49 0.29 -7.62
N ILE A 23 4.39 0.81 -6.40
CA ILE A 23 5.57 1.31 -5.71
C ILE A 23 6.40 0.20 -5.06
N THR A 24 5.79 -0.94 -4.76
CA THR A 24 6.53 -2.05 -4.15
C THR A 24 7.03 -3.05 -5.19
N GLY A 25 6.47 -3.02 -6.39
CA GLY A 25 6.80 -4.00 -7.39
C GLY A 25 6.14 -5.36 -7.15
N LEU A 26 5.25 -5.45 -6.19
CA LEU A 26 4.54 -6.69 -5.89
C LEU A 26 3.23 -6.74 -6.68
N SER A 27 2.72 -7.95 -6.91
CA SER A 27 1.46 -8.08 -7.63
C SER A 27 0.28 -7.73 -6.73
N ARG A 28 -0.81 -7.29 -7.35
CA ARG A 28 -2.05 -7.01 -6.62
C ARG A 28 -2.56 -8.26 -5.92
N ASP A 29 -2.48 -9.38 -6.61
CA ASP A 29 -2.96 -10.65 -6.05
C ASP A 29 -2.20 -11.00 -4.77
N LEU A 30 -0.90 -10.79 -4.79
CA LEU A 30 -0.09 -11.05 -3.60
C LEU A 30 -0.51 -10.12 -2.46
N LEU A 31 -0.73 -8.85 -2.76
CA LEU A 31 -1.13 -7.90 -1.72
C LEU A 31 -2.48 -8.27 -1.13
N TYR A 32 -3.45 -8.62 -1.96
CA TYR A 32 -4.76 -9.05 -1.46
C TYR A 32 -4.63 -10.31 -0.61
N ASP A 33 -3.78 -11.23 -1.03
CA ASP A 33 -3.55 -12.45 -0.29
C ASP A 33 -2.97 -12.16 1.09
N GLN A 34 -2.00 -11.28 1.15
CA GLN A 34 -1.37 -10.91 2.41
C GLN A 34 -2.34 -10.17 3.33
N MET A 35 -3.24 -9.38 2.76
CA MET A 35 -4.28 -8.75 3.55
C MET A 35 -5.25 -9.78 4.10
N ARG A 36 -5.59 -10.78 3.29
CA ARG A 36 -6.53 -11.81 3.69
C ARG A 36 -6.01 -12.64 4.84
N VAL A 37 -4.72 -12.95 4.84
CA VAL A 37 -4.12 -13.75 5.91
C VAL A 37 -3.65 -12.91 7.09
N GLY A 38 -3.84 -11.60 7.03
CA GLY A 38 -3.54 -10.72 8.15
C GLY A 38 -2.10 -10.28 8.27
N LYS A 39 -1.28 -10.50 7.27
CA LYS A 39 0.11 -10.07 7.31
C LYS A 39 0.31 -8.64 6.82
N LEU A 40 -0.61 -8.13 6.02
CA LEU A 40 -0.59 -6.75 5.57
C LEU A 40 -1.83 -6.06 6.10
N ALA A 41 -1.62 -5.12 7.00
CA ALA A 41 -2.73 -4.35 7.56
C ALA A 41 -3.23 -3.33 6.54
N TYR A 42 -4.49 -3.00 6.64
CA TYR A 42 -5.09 -2.00 5.76
C TYR A 42 -6.30 -1.39 6.46
N LEU A 43 -6.78 -0.28 5.90
CA LEU A 43 -8.00 0.37 6.35
C LEU A 43 -9.06 0.21 5.28
N LYS A 44 -10.28 -0.02 5.69
CA LYS A 44 -11.40 -0.06 4.76
C LYS A 44 -12.21 1.22 4.93
N VAL A 45 -12.20 2.05 3.92
CA VAL A 45 -12.91 3.32 3.93
C VAL A 45 -13.99 3.26 2.86
N GLY A 46 -15.24 3.12 3.31
CA GLY A 46 -16.33 2.87 2.39
C GLY A 46 -16.13 1.54 1.69
N ARG A 47 -16.00 1.56 0.38
CA ARG A 47 -15.79 0.36 -0.42
C ARG A 47 -14.33 0.17 -0.82
N ARG A 48 -13.45 1.05 -0.35
CA ARG A 48 -12.07 1.04 -0.78
C ARG A 48 -11.18 0.52 0.32
N ARG A 49 -10.18 -0.24 -0.07
CA ARG A 49 -9.11 -0.64 0.83
C ARG A 49 -7.97 0.33 0.66
N ILE A 50 -7.49 0.86 1.76
CA ILE A 50 -6.41 1.83 1.75
C ILE A 50 -5.29 1.29 2.63
N ILE A 51 -4.08 1.32 2.09
CA ILE A 51 -2.90 0.85 2.79
C ILE A 51 -2.09 2.08 3.16
N THR A 52 -1.88 2.32 4.45
CA THR A 52 -1.09 3.45 4.86
C THR A 52 0.39 3.18 4.63
N ARG A 53 1.16 4.26 4.59
CA ARG A 53 2.60 4.13 4.47
C ARG A 53 3.17 3.28 5.60
N GLN A 54 2.67 3.46 6.81
CA GLN A 54 3.11 2.68 7.96
C GLN A 54 2.81 1.20 7.78
N HIS A 55 1.64 0.88 7.22
CA HIS A 55 1.28 -0.52 6.96
C HIS A 55 2.25 -1.16 5.98
N LEU A 56 2.59 -0.44 4.92
CA LEU A 56 3.53 -0.96 3.93
C LEU A 56 4.91 -1.12 4.51
N GLU A 57 5.38 -0.14 5.27
CA GLU A 57 6.70 -0.21 5.88
C GLU A 57 6.80 -1.38 6.85
N ALA A 58 5.77 -1.58 7.66
CA ALA A 58 5.75 -2.68 8.60
C ALA A 58 5.73 -4.03 7.87
N PHE A 59 4.94 -4.13 6.81
CA PHE A 59 4.87 -5.35 6.02
C PHE A 59 6.21 -5.68 5.37
N LEU A 60 6.83 -4.69 4.75
CA LEU A 60 8.11 -4.92 4.07
C LEU A 60 9.22 -5.25 5.05
N THR A 61 9.21 -4.62 6.22
CA THR A 61 10.19 -4.90 7.26
C THR A 61 10.07 -6.33 7.76
N ARG A 62 8.85 -6.80 7.93
CA ARG A 62 8.61 -8.16 8.43
C ARG A 62 8.92 -9.23 7.39
N THR A 63 8.89 -8.86 6.13
CA THR A 63 9.13 -9.80 5.04
C THR A 63 10.61 -10.06 4.80
N THR A 64 11.46 -9.17 5.21
CA THR A 64 12.91 -9.33 5.00
C THR A 64 13.60 -10.18 6.10
#